data_b1b5e682203fbf62a788f5a7de7a4c7f
#
_entry.id   b1b5e682203fbf62a788f5a7de7a4c7f
#
_cell.length_a   1.000
_cell.length_b   1.000
_cell.length_c   1.000
_cell.angle_alpha   90.00
_cell.angle_beta   90.00
_cell.angle_gamma   90.00
#
_symmetry.space_group_name_H-M   'P 1'
#
loop_
_entity.id
_entity.type
_entity.pdbx_description
1 polymer ?
#
loop_
_entity_poly.entity_id
_entity_poly.type
_entity_poly.pdbx_seq_one_letter_code
_entity_poly.pdbx_strand_id
1 'polypeptide(L)'
;MKPAIPTTRRQRSTPPAPASSFPYHPGSLLSVLDLTVDGVSQLLIRATELDNEDPILRDHILAKRRIALLFYESSTRTRTSFELACKALGADTTLVSSLSSSIEKGESLKDTGLTLRALGAEAIILRHNSSGAAWLLEESTRLPVINAGDGMHEHPTQALLDLRTILTHLRPGLAGVGPDTLAGVTVMITGDILHSRVARSNMLLLPRVGARVLLCGPKELLPEQAARSGPGIDIERDFDAALAQSQAVMMLRIQAERLAGLQLDLDEYKANYQLTGQRLATHAPTAVVLHPGPIIRGMEITAGVADGVQSAILEQVTNGLAIRMAVMERALVTEFGGRS
;
A
#
# COMPACT_ATOMS: atom_id res chain seq x y z
N MET A 1 57.13 34.72 -31.72
CA MET A 1 56.53 33.37 -31.60
C MET A 1 56.41 33.07 -30.14
N LYS A 2 55.15 33.07 -29.63
CA LYS A 2 54.81 32.57 -28.23
C LYS A 2 54.34 31.15 -28.38
N PRO A 3 54.74 30.21 -27.50
CA PRO A 3 54.27 28.84 -27.57
C PRO A 3 52.84 28.74 -26.99
N ALA A 4 51.99 27.94 -27.68
CA ALA A 4 50.61 27.64 -27.27
C ALA A 4 50.60 26.67 -26.08
N ILE A 5 49.80 27.00 -25.10
CA ILE A 5 49.50 26.14 -23.90
C ILE A 5 48.43 25.13 -24.29
N PRO A 6 48.64 23.83 -24.08
CA PRO A 6 47.61 22.84 -24.34
C PRO A 6 46.53 22.88 -23.25
N THR A 7 45.30 23.14 -23.64
CA THR A 7 44.10 23.04 -22.79
C THR A 7 43.74 21.58 -22.58
N THR A 8 44.13 21.02 -21.45
CA THR A 8 43.64 19.70 -20.98
C THR A 8 42.17 19.84 -20.55
N ARG A 9 41.28 19.25 -21.33
CA ARG A 9 39.87 19.10 -21.06
C ARG A 9 39.72 18.17 -19.82
N ARG A 10 39.46 18.74 -18.65
CA ARG A 10 39.07 17.97 -17.47
C ARG A 10 37.78 17.22 -17.80
N GLN A 11 37.86 15.90 -17.90
CA GLN A 11 36.69 15.03 -17.85
C GLN A 11 35.95 15.27 -16.51
N ARG A 12 34.73 15.77 -16.60
CA ARG A 12 33.83 15.82 -15.44
C ARG A 12 33.49 14.37 -15.09
N SER A 13 34.09 13.84 -14.04
CA SER A 13 33.65 12.61 -13.42
C SER A 13 32.22 12.81 -12.93
N THR A 14 31.29 12.02 -13.46
CA THR A 14 29.93 11.88 -12.90
C THR A 14 30.08 11.53 -11.43
N PRO A 15 29.41 12.25 -10.50
CA PRO A 15 29.44 11.84 -9.10
C PRO A 15 28.88 10.41 -9.01
N PRO A 16 29.45 9.54 -8.16
CA PRO A 16 28.90 8.24 -7.93
C PRO A 16 27.47 8.41 -7.41
N ALA A 17 26.55 7.60 -7.94
CA ALA A 17 25.19 7.51 -7.41
C ALA A 17 25.27 7.31 -5.89
N PRO A 18 24.44 7.99 -5.08
CA PRO A 18 24.47 7.81 -3.65
C PRO A 18 24.21 6.34 -3.35
N ALA A 19 25.18 5.66 -2.75
CA ALA A 19 25.02 4.36 -2.15
C ALA A 19 24.12 4.54 -0.92
N SER A 20 22.83 4.59 -1.09
CA SER A 20 21.83 4.51 -0.03
C SER A 20 21.61 3.05 0.33
N SER A 21 22.59 2.41 0.91
CA SER A 21 22.37 1.20 1.69
C SER A 21 22.45 1.56 3.16
N PHE A 22 21.41 2.22 3.69
CA PHE A 22 21.14 2.08 5.11
C PHE A 22 20.73 0.61 5.30
N PRO A 23 21.43 -0.17 6.12
CA PRO A 23 21.01 -1.54 6.39
C PRO A 23 19.77 -1.48 7.29
N TYR A 24 18.59 -1.42 6.67
CA TYR A 24 17.32 -1.61 7.37
C TYR A 24 17.28 -3.00 7.98
N HIS A 25 16.53 -3.16 9.06
CA HIS A 25 16.27 -4.49 9.60
C HIS A 25 15.60 -5.34 8.50
N PRO A 26 16.10 -6.53 8.17
CA PRO A 26 15.62 -7.32 7.03
C PRO A 26 14.14 -7.70 7.13
N GLY A 27 13.58 -7.71 8.34
CA GLY A 27 12.14 -7.90 8.59
C GLY A 27 11.28 -6.66 8.36
N SER A 28 11.85 -5.46 8.21
CA SER A 28 11.07 -4.23 7.99
C SER A 28 10.38 -4.24 6.63
N LEU A 29 9.21 -3.59 6.57
CA LEU A 29 8.48 -3.30 5.33
C LEU A 29 8.07 -1.82 5.35
N LEU A 30 8.96 -0.96 4.86
CA LEU A 30 8.79 0.50 4.88
C LEU A 30 8.16 1.00 3.59
N SER A 31 8.50 0.35 2.47
CA SER A 31 8.02 0.61 1.10
C SER A 31 7.72 -0.70 0.38
N VAL A 32 6.87 -0.68 -0.65
CA VAL A 32 6.73 -1.83 -1.56
C VAL A 32 8.00 -2.08 -2.35
N LEU A 33 8.88 -1.08 -2.47
CA LEU A 33 10.18 -1.21 -3.14
C LEU A 33 11.22 -2.00 -2.33
N ASP A 34 10.99 -2.22 -1.04
CA ASP A 34 11.83 -3.10 -0.20
C ASP A 34 11.70 -4.58 -0.61
N LEU A 35 10.68 -4.92 -1.39
CA LEU A 35 10.43 -6.27 -1.88
C LEU A 35 10.86 -6.39 -3.34
N THR A 36 11.59 -7.46 -3.67
CA THR A 36 11.72 -7.91 -5.06
C THR A 36 10.39 -8.52 -5.54
N VAL A 37 10.24 -8.79 -6.84
CA VAL A 37 9.04 -9.50 -7.35
C VAL A 37 8.93 -10.89 -6.71
N ASP A 38 10.06 -11.58 -6.54
CA ASP A 38 10.10 -12.87 -5.83
C ASP A 38 9.68 -12.72 -4.36
N GLY A 39 10.11 -11.66 -3.68
CA GLY A 39 9.69 -11.37 -2.30
C GLY A 39 8.19 -11.09 -2.20
N VAL A 40 7.61 -10.40 -3.17
CA VAL A 40 6.14 -10.23 -3.29
C VAL A 40 5.48 -11.59 -3.49
N SER A 41 6.02 -12.42 -4.41
CA SER A 41 5.51 -13.77 -4.68
C SER A 41 5.51 -14.64 -3.43
N GLN A 42 6.61 -14.68 -2.70
CA GLN A 42 6.72 -15.44 -1.44
C GLN A 42 5.70 -15.00 -0.39
N LEU A 43 5.48 -13.68 -0.23
CA LEU A 43 4.46 -13.16 0.69
C LEU A 43 3.04 -13.58 0.28
N LEU A 44 2.71 -13.57 -1.01
CA LEU A 44 1.40 -13.99 -1.51
C LEU A 44 1.17 -15.48 -1.32
N ILE A 45 2.18 -16.32 -1.62
CA ILE A 45 2.14 -17.77 -1.40
C ILE A 45 1.94 -18.03 0.09
N ARG A 46 2.76 -17.42 0.96
CA ARG A 46 2.67 -17.62 2.40
C ARG A 46 1.33 -17.15 2.99
N ALA A 47 0.80 -16.04 2.48
CA ALA A 47 -0.53 -15.57 2.87
C ALA A 47 -1.63 -16.60 2.52
N THR A 48 -1.50 -17.29 1.38
CA THR A 48 -2.44 -18.34 0.96
C THR A 48 -2.30 -19.59 1.84
N GLU A 49 -1.08 -19.97 2.18
CA GLU A 49 -0.82 -21.08 3.11
C GLU A 49 -1.42 -20.80 4.49
N LEU A 50 -1.17 -19.60 5.05
CA LEU A 50 -1.68 -19.19 6.36
C LEU A 50 -3.22 -19.13 6.43
N ASP A 51 -3.89 -18.80 5.32
CA ASP A 51 -5.36 -18.86 5.27
C ASP A 51 -5.89 -20.28 5.40
N ASN A 52 -5.16 -21.26 4.90
CA ASN A 52 -5.54 -22.67 4.88
C ASN A 52 -4.93 -23.50 6.04
N GLU A 53 -4.01 -22.89 6.81
CA GLU A 53 -3.35 -23.56 7.92
C GLU A 53 -4.28 -23.73 9.13
N ASP A 54 -4.13 -24.83 9.85
CA ASP A 54 -4.85 -25.09 11.10
C ASP A 54 -4.59 -23.92 12.08
N PRO A 55 -5.65 -23.28 12.63
CA PRO A 55 -5.52 -22.19 13.59
C PRO A 55 -4.61 -22.53 14.79
N ILE A 56 -4.58 -23.79 15.25
CA ILE A 56 -3.75 -24.24 16.38
C ILE A 56 -2.26 -24.18 15.99
N LEU A 57 -1.91 -24.60 14.77
CA LEU A 57 -0.52 -24.56 14.29
C LEU A 57 -0.07 -23.11 14.05
N ARG A 58 -0.94 -22.30 13.48
CA ARG A 58 -0.70 -20.90 13.19
C ARG A 58 -0.46 -20.07 14.46
N ASP A 59 -1.18 -20.36 15.56
CA ASP A 59 -1.06 -19.67 16.86
C ASP A 59 0.33 -19.82 17.51
N HIS A 60 1.16 -20.76 17.02
CA HIS A 60 2.52 -20.95 17.54
C HIS A 60 3.61 -20.17 16.79
N ILE A 61 3.31 -19.60 15.62
CA ILE A 61 4.31 -18.96 14.72
C ILE A 61 4.99 -17.78 15.42
N LEU A 62 4.21 -16.93 16.07
CA LEU A 62 4.72 -15.75 16.82
C LEU A 62 4.35 -15.82 18.31
N ALA A 63 4.23 -17.04 18.86
CA ALA A 63 3.84 -17.21 20.26
C ALA A 63 4.71 -16.38 21.21
N LYS A 64 4.07 -15.57 22.05
CA LYS A 64 4.70 -14.69 23.04
C LYS A 64 5.58 -13.55 22.47
N ARG A 65 5.64 -13.36 21.15
CA ARG A 65 6.28 -12.19 20.56
C ARG A 65 5.47 -10.93 20.89
N ARG A 66 6.15 -9.85 21.25
CA ARG A 66 5.53 -8.60 21.67
C ARG A 66 5.57 -7.57 20.54
N ILE A 67 4.40 -7.16 20.06
CA ILE A 67 4.23 -6.28 18.91
C ILE A 67 3.52 -5.01 19.35
N ALA A 68 4.13 -3.85 19.09
CA ALA A 68 3.51 -2.56 19.33
C ALA A 68 2.76 -2.06 18.08
N LEU A 69 1.49 -1.69 18.25
CA LEU A 69 0.71 -0.98 17.24
C LEU A 69 0.72 0.51 17.58
N LEU A 70 1.50 1.29 16.84
CA LEU A 70 1.69 2.73 17.07
C LEU A 70 0.92 3.52 16.01
N PHE A 71 -0.25 4.07 16.39
CA PHE A 71 -1.19 4.70 15.46
C PHE A 71 -1.42 6.17 15.81
N TYR A 72 -0.84 7.07 15.01
CA TYR A 72 -1.04 8.52 15.09
C TYR A 72 -2.29 9.00 14.32
N GLU A 73 -2.78 8.19 13.37
CA GLU A 73 -4.02 8.44 12.63
C GLU A 73 -5.07 7.37 12.96
N SER A 74 -6.33 7.78 13.10
CA SER A 74 -7.44 6.85 13.27
C SER A 74 -7.62 5.94 12.05
N SER A 75 -7.70 4.64 12.28
CA SER A 75 -7.96 3.66 11.22
C SER A 75 -8.50 2.36 11.81
N THR A 76 -9.81 2.19 11.75
CA THR A 76 -10.45 0.96 12.25
C THR A 76 -9.99 -0.27 11.48
N ARG A 77 -10.07 -0.25 10.14
CA ARG A 77 -9.72 -1.41 9.30
C ARG A 77 -8.26 -1.82 9.47
N THR A 78 -7.32 -0.89 9.27
CA THR A 78 -5.89 -1.22 9.29
C THR A 78 -5.45 -1.67 10.66
N ARG A 79 -5.85 -0.96 11.72
CA ARG A 79 -5.51 -1.30 13.09
C ARG A 79 -6.04 -2.69 13.48
N THR A 80 -7.36 -2.88 13.35
CA THR A 80 -8.01 -4.13 13.76
C THR A 80 -7.47 -5.32 12.99
N SER A 81 -7.24 -5.17 11.69
CA SER A 81 -6.72 -6.26 10.87
C SER A 81 -5.26 -6.61 11.19
N PHE A 82 -4.39 -5.64 11.51
CA PHE A 82 -3.05 -5.95 12.02
C PHE A 82 -3.10 -6.61 13.40
N GLU A 83 -3.94 -6.10 14.30
CA GLU A 83 -4.11 -6.68 15.64
C GLU A 83 -4.60 -8.14 15.55
N LEU A 84 -5.62 -8.41 14.73
CA LEU A 84 -6.12 -9.76 14.51
C LEU A 84 -5.09 -10.67 13.83
N ALA A 85 -4.32 -10.14 12.85
CA ALA A 85 -3.25 -10.90 12.21
C ALA A 85 -2.16 -11.32 13.21
N CYS A 86 -1.72 -10.40 14.07
CA CYS A 86 -0.74 -10.71 15.11
C CYS A 86 -1.28 -11.76 16.10
N LYS A 87 -2.53 -11.60 16.56
CA LYS A 87 -3.18 -12.54 17.49
C LYS A 87 -3.39 -13.91 16.86
N ALA A 88 -3.72 -13.99 15.56
CA ALA A 88 -3.87 -15.25 14.85
C ALA A 88 -2.56 -16.02 14.70
N LEU A 89 -1.42 -15.37 14.90
CA LEU A 89 -0.08 -15.97 14.94
C LEU A 89 0.43 -16.20 16.38
N GLY A 90 -0.40 -15.95 17.41
CA GLY A 90 -0.07 -16.13 18.82
C GLY A 90 0.74 -14.99 19.46
N ALA A 91 0.84 -13.84 18.80
CA ALA A 91 1.60 -12.72 19.35
C ALA A 91 0.79 -11.88 20.36
N ASP A 92 1.49 -11.33 21.35
CA ASP A 92 0.98 -10.31 22.25
C ASP A 92 1.04 -8.94 21.59
N THR A 93 -0.06 -8.19 21.63
CA THR A 93 -0.16 -6.87 21.03
C THR A 93 -0.41 -5.78 22.04
N THR A 94 0.26 -4.63 21.89
CA THR A 94 0.01 -3.42 22.66
C THR A 94 -0.33 -2.26 21.74
N LEU A 95 -1.49 -1.63 21.95
CA LEU A 95 -1.90 -0.46 21.19
C LEU A 95 -1.44 0.83 21.88
N VAL A 96 -0.76 1.69 21.12
CA VAL A 96 -0.45 3.06 21.49
C VAL A 96 -1.08 3.99 20.47
N SER A 97 -1.99 4.84 20.90
CA SER A 97 -2.67 5.81 20.04
C SER A 97 -2.42 7.23 20.51
N SER A 98 -2.47 8.19 19.60
CA SER A 98 -2.27 9.61 19.90
C SER A 98 -3.24 10.15 20.96
N LEU A 99 -4.48 9.65 20.97
CA LEU A 99 -5.56 10.14 21.87
C LEU A 99 -5.46 9.68 23.33
N SER A 100 -4.46 8.88 23.71
CA SER A 100 -4.38 8.31 25.08
C SER A 100 -2.94 8.07 25.56
N SER A 101 -1.97 8.78 25.00
CA SER A 101 -0.55 8.55 25.30
C SER A 101 0.23 9.85 25.51
N SER A 102 1.50 9.75 25.90
CA SER A 102 2.44 10.86 26.01
C SER A 102 2.65 11.65 24.72
N ILE A 103 2.20 11.11 23.58
CA ILE A 103 2.17 11.80 22.28
C ILE A 103 1.38 13.10 22.37
N GLU A 104 0.26 13.15 23.10
CA GLU A 104 -0.52 14.37 23.34
C GLU A 104 0.29 15.44 24.09
N LYS A 105 1.30 15.03 24.83
CA LYS A 105 2.21 15.95 25.59
C LYS A 105 3.40 16.39 24.75
N GLY A 106 3.47 16.04 23.46
CA GLY A 106 4.53 16.44 22.55
C GLY A 106 5.75 15.51 22.53
N GLU A 107 5.63 14.25 23.02
CA GLU A 107 6.70 13.26 22.89
C GLU A 107 7.01 12.99 21.41
N SER A 108 8.30 12.94 21.08
CA SER A 108 8.72 12.68 19.69
C SER A 108 8.46 11.23 19.28
N LEU A 109 8.26 10.99 17.98
CA LEU A 109 8.14 9.64 17.42
C LEU A 109 9.33 8.74 17.79
N LYS A 110 10.55 9.32 17.78
CA LYS A 110 11.77 8.64 18.20
C LYS A 110 11.71 8.18 19.65
N ASP A 111 11.35 9.08 20.57
CA ASP A 111 11.33 8.78 22.00
C ASP A 111 10.25 7.77 22.34
N THR A 112 9.08 7.88 21.71
CA THR A 112 8.01 6.87 21.80
C THR A 112 8.52 5.50 21.33
N GLY A 113 9.20 5.44 20.18
CA GLY A 113 9.79 4.20 19.66
C GLY A 113 10.83 3.58 20.60
N LEU A 114 11.75 4.39 21.13
CA LEU A 114 12.76 3.94 22.09
C LEU A 114 12.13 3.44 23.40
N THR A 115 11.07 4.07 23.86
CA THR A 115 10.28 3.63 25.03
C THR A 115 9.66 2.26 24.77
N LEU A 116 9.01 2.05 23.61
CA LEU A 116 8.43 0.76 23.25
C LEU A 116 9.50 -0.34 23.18
N ARG A 117 10.65 -0.05 22.58
CA ARG A 117 11.78 -0.97 22.55
C ARG A 117 12.26 -1.32 23.97
N ALA A 118 12.42 -0.33 24.86
CA ALA A 118 12.85 -0.55 26.25
C ALA A 118 11.85 -1.39 27.05
N LEU A 119 10.54 -1.28 26.74
CA LEU A 119 9.48 -2.10 27.29
C LEU A 119 9.44 -3.52 26.67
N GLY A 120 10.31 -3.78 25.70
CA GLY A 120 10.52 -5.08 25.10
C GLY A 120 9.63 -5.38 23.90
N ALA A 121 9.15 -4.37 23.16
CA ALA A 121 8.59 -4.58 21.83
C ALA A 121 9.66 -5.15 20.90
N GLU A 122 9.28 -6.13 20.10
CA GLU A 122 10.16 -6.82 19.14
C GLU A 122 9.88 -6.39 17.69
N ALA A 123 8.72 -5.80 17.42
CA ALA A 123 8.37 -5.14 16.17
C ALA A 123 7.39 -3.99 16.43
N ILE A 124 7.37 -3.02 15.52
CA ILE A 124 6.45 -1.88 15.58
C ILE A 124 5.66 -1.78 14.26
N ILE A 125 4.33 -1.75 14.36
CA ILE A 125 3.43 -1.46 13.26
C ILE A 125 3.08 0.03 13.37
N LEU A 126 3.56 0.84 12.40
CA LEU A 126 3.40 2.30 12.44
C LEU A 126 2.37 2.79 11.43
N ARG A 127 1.42 3.61 11.90
CA ARG A 127 0.62 4.49 11.04
C ARG A 127 0.80 5.94 11.48
N HIS A 128 1.23 6.80 10.54
CA HIS A 128 1.60 8.17 10.84
C HIS A 128 1.11 9.16 9.77
N ASN A 129 0.91 10.42 10.16
CA ASN A 129 0.47 11.49 9.26
C ASN A 129 1.62 12.13 8.43
N SER A 130 2.86 11.84 8.77
CA SER A 130 4.05 12.35 8.06
C SER A 130 4.68 11.24 7.21
N SER A 131 4.98 11.56 5.96
CA SER A 131 5.75 10.70 5.05
C SER A 131 7.17 10.50 5.59
N GLY A 132 7.71 9.27 5.49
CA GLY A 132 9.05 8.94 5.99
C GLY A 132 9.11 8.60 7.48
N ALA A 133 8.02 8.69 8.22
CA ALA A 133 7.98 8.39 9.65
C ALA A 133 8.42 6.94 9.97
N ALA A 134 8.10 5.99 9.09
CA ALA A 134 8.48 4.60 9.27
C ALA A 134 10.01 4.39 9.20
N TRP A 135 10.71 5.10 8.31
CA TRP A 135 12.18 5.08 8.23
C TRP A 135 12.83 5.67 9.49
N LEU A 136 12.35 6.84 9.91
CA LEU A 136 12.86 7.48 11.14
C LEU A 136 12.72 6.56 12.35
N LEU A 137 11.61 5.87 12.46
CA LEU A 137 11.34 4.98 13.58
C LEU A 137 12.24 3.74 13.52
N GLU A 138 12.41 3.13 12.36
CA GLU A 138 13.30 2.00 12.15
C GLU A 138 14.74 2.37 12.45
N GLU A 139 15.24 3.47 11.88
CA GLU A 139 16.60 3.98 12.12
C GLU A 139 16.87 4.23 13.61
N SER A 140 15.89 4.76 14.32
CA SER A 140 16.02 5.09 15.75
C SER A 140 15.96 3.86 16.64
N THR A 141 15.09 2.90 16.32
CA THR A 141 14.82 1.75 17.19
C THR A 141 15.61 0.51 16.82
N ARG A 142 16.00 0.36 15.55
CA ARG A 142 16.58 -0.86 15.00
C ARG A 142 15.71 -2.12 15.17
N LEU A 143 14.41 -1.91 15.37
CA LEU A 143 13.41 -2.96 15.37
C LEU A 143 12.82 -3.10 13.97
N PRO A 144 12.27 -4.28 13.61
CA PRO A 144 11.40 -4.40 12.45
C PRO A 144 10.25 -3.40 12.54
N VAL A 145 10.10 -2.55 11.52
CA VAL A 145 8.99 -1.60 11.40
C VAL A 145 8.14 -1.95 10.18
N ILE A 146 6.84 -2.06 10.40
CA ILE A 146 5.86 -2.28 9.33
C ILE A 146 5.09 -0.98 9.11
N ASN A 147 5.22 -0.42 7.90
CA ASN A 147 4.50 0.78 7.48
C ASN A 147 3.02 0.44 7.21
N ALA A 148 2.14 0.83 8.15
CA ALA A 148 0.69 0.70 8.03
C ALA A 148 0.02 1.94 7.42
N GLY A 149 0.79 2.77 6.75
CA GLY A 149 0.42 4.00 6.05
C GLY A 149 1.05 5.25 6.66
N ASP A 150 1.92 5.93 5.90
CA ASP A 150 2.62 7.14 6.31
C ASP A 150 2.31 8.32 5.38
N GLY A 151 1.70 9.35 5.91
CA GLY A 151 1.35 10.58 5.20
C GLY A 151 0.62 10.33 3.86
N MET A 152 1.12 10.95 2.81
CA MET A 152 0.72 10.73 1.43
C MET A 152 1.71 9.81 0.68
N HIS A 153 2.62 9.14 1.39
CA HIS A 153 3.72 8.39 0.80
C HIS A 153 3.31 6.97 0.40
N GLU A 154 3.24 6.02 1.35
CA GLU A 154 2.90 4.65 1.02
C GLU A 154 2.00 3.94 2.06
N HIS A 155 1.40 2.85 1.63
CA HIS A 155 0.75 1.83 2.44
C HIS A 155 1.04 0.45 1.85
N PRO A 156 2.24 -0.11 2.08
CA PRO A 156 2.73 -1.31 1.38
C PRO A 156 1.79 -2.51 1.49
N THR A 157 1.28 -2.80 2.69
CA THR A 157 0.37 -3.94 2.88
C THR A 157 -0.99 -3.74 2.20
N GLN A 158 -1.39 -2.51 1.89
CA GLN A 158 -2.59 -2.26 1.09
C GLN A 158 -2.35 -2.66 -0.36
N ALA A 159 -1.24 -2.27 -0.98
CA ALA A 159 -0.94 -2.67 -2.35
C ALA A 159 -0.80 -4.20 -2.50
N LEU A 160 -0.23 -4.88 -1.50
CA LEU A 160 -0.12 -6.34 -1.48
C LEU A 160 -1.49 -7.03 -1.42
N LEU A 161 -2.40 -6.56 -0.56
CA LEU A 161 -3.76 -7.13 -0.48
C LEU A 161 -4.59 -6.80 -1.72
N ASP A 162 -4.40 -5.62 -2.30
CA ASP A 162 -5.05 -5.22 -3.55
C ASP A 162 -4.60 -6.14 -4.70
N LEU A 163 -3.28 -6.38 -4.81
CA LEU A 163 -2.72 -7.33 -5.77
C LEU A 163 -3.29 -8.74 -5.56
N ARG A 164 -3.31 -9.26 -4.31
CA ARG A 164 -3.89 -10.56 -4.01
C ARG A 164 -5.35 -10.65 -4.47
N THR A 165 -6.15 -9.62 -4.20
CA THR A 165 -7.55 -9.57 -4.60
C THR A 165 -7.71 -9.55 -6.12
N ILE A 166 -6.88 -8.77 -6.82
CA ILE A 166 -6.86 -8.74 -8.31
C ILE A 166 -6.53 -10.13 -8.86
N LEU A 167 -5.55 -10.82 -8.29
CA LEU A 167 -5.16 -12.17 -8.72
C LEU A 167 -6.27 -13.19 -8.53
N THR A 168 -6.98 -13.16 -7.40
CA THR A 168 -8.12 -14.06 -7.14
C THR A 168 -9.15 -14.01 -8.26
N HIS A 169 -9.43 -12.81 -8.78
CA HIS A 169 -10.45 -12.62 -9.84
C HIS A 169 -9.90 -12.81 -11.26
N LEU A 170 -8.70 -12.31 -11.55
CA LEU A 170 -8.17 -12.25 -12.91
C LEU A 170 -7.18 -13.38 -13.24
N ARG A 171 -6.65 -14.05 -12.25
CA ARG A 171 -5.71 -15.18 -12.39
C ARG A 171 -6.02 -16.26 -11.35
N PRO A 172 -7.24 -16.81 -11.33
CA PRO A 172 -7.67 -17.77 -10.30
C PRO A 172 -6.74 -18.98 -10.22
N GLY A 173 -6.46 -19.42 -8.98
CA GLY A 173 -5.56 -20.55 -8.72
C GLY A 173 -4.07 -20.20 -8.68
N LEU A 174 -3.69 -18.96 -9.00
CA LEU A 174 -2.31 -18.51 -8.93
C LEU A 174 -1.97 -17.99 -7.52
N ALA A 175 -1.07 -18.65 -6.82
CA ALA A 175 -0.65 -18.24 -5.48
C ALA A 175 0.49 -17.22 -5.49
N GLY A 176 1.41 -17.30 -6.45
CA GLY A 176 2.58 -16.41 -6.57
C GLY A 176 2.55 -15.53 -7.81
N VAL A 177 3.54 -14.67 -7.96
CA VAL A 177 3.65 -13.74 -9.09
C VAL A 177 5.05 -13.71 -9.69
N GLY A 178 5.12 -13.38 -10.97
CA GLY A 178 6.32 -13.00 -11.72
C GLY A 178 6.12 -11.66 -12.44
N PRO A 179 7.14 -11.17 -13.15
CA PRO A 179 7.11 -9.87 -13.81
C PRO A 179 5.97 -9.66 -14.81
N ASP A 180 5.48 -10.73 -15.43
CA ASP A 180 4.46 -10.69 -16.48
C ASP A 180 3.12 -11.29 -16.05
N THR A 181 2.91 -11.55 -14.75
CA THR A 181 1.71 -12.22 -14.23
C THR A 181 0.43 -11.50 -14.60
N LEU A 182 0.44 -10.18 -14.58
CA LEU A 182 -0.68 -9.33 -14.98
C LEU A 182 -0.51 -8.70 -16.38
N ALA A 183 0.34 -9.30 -17.25
CA ALA A 183 0.45 -8.81 -18.62
C ALA A 183 -0.91 -8.78 -19.32
N GLY A 184 -1.21 -7.64 -19.98
CA GLY A 184 -2.48 -7.39 -20.63
C GLY A 184 -3.64 -6.99 -19.70
N VAL A 185 -3.39 -6.87 -18.39
CA VAL A 185 -4.36 -6.36 -17.43
C VAL A 185 -4.18 -4.86 -17.23
N THR A 186 -5.26 -4.10 -17.36
CA THR A 186 -5.34 -2.68 -16.99
C THR A 186 -6.08 -2.54 -15.67
N VAL A 187 -5.43 -1.89 -14.70
CA VAL A 187 -6.02 -1.53 -13.41
C VAL A 187 -6.26 -0.02 -13.39
N MET A 188 -7.52 0.39 -13.44
CA MET A 188 -7.92 1.78 -13.30
C MET A 188 -7.90 2.18 -11.83
N ILE A 189 -7.28 3.32 -11.52
CA ILE A 189 -7.30 3.94 -10.19
C ILE A 189 -7.89 5.34 -10.35
N THR A 190 -8.98 5.63 -9.63
CA THR A 190 -9.71 6.90 -9.77
C THR A 190 -10.13 7.49 -8.42
N GLY A 191 -10.18 8.83 -8.35
CA GLY A 191 -10.53 9.59 -7.17
C GLY A 191 -9.45 10.58 -6.76
N ASP A 192 -9.22 10.76 -5.47
CA ASP A 192 -8.15 11.66 -4.97
C ASP A 192 -6.77 10.99 -5.06
N ILE A 193 -6.18 11.00 -6.26
CA ILE A 193 -4.86 10.39 -6.51
C ILE A 193 -3.74 11.23 -5.88
N LEU A 194 -3.88 12.57 -5.92
CA LEU A 194 -2.86 13.51 -5.43
C LEU A 194 -2.47 13.24 -3.98
N HIS A 195 -3.46 12.93 -3.12
CA HIS A 195 -3.24 12.73 -1.69
C HIS A 195 -3.26 11.24 -1.28
N SER A 196 -3.33 10.33 -2.25
CA SER A 196 -3.51 8.91 -1.95
C SER A 196 -2.19 8.13 -1.86
N ARG A 197 -1.83 7.74 -0.64
CA ARG A 197 -0.76 6.76 -0.41
C ARG A 197 -1.08 5.38 -1.01
N VAL A 198 -2.36 5.04 -1.14
CA VAL A 198 -2.79 3.77 -1.76
C VAL A 198 -2.55 3.78 -3.25
N ALA A 199 -2.91 4.88 -3.95
CA ALA A 199 -2.57 5.04 -5.36
C ALA A 199 -1.06 4.88 -5.58
N ARG A 200 -0.23 5.57 -4.78
CA ARG A 200 1.23 5.50 -4.91
C ARG A 200 1.78 4.09 -4.73
N SER A 201 1.38 3.37 -3.68
CA SER A 201 1.86 2.00 -3.47
C SER A 201 1.43 1.06 -4.61
N ASN A 202 0.22 1.22 -5.16
CA ASN A 202 -0.23 0.44 -6.32
C ASN A 202 0.50 0.83 -7.61
N MET A 203 0.79 2.13 -7.82
CA MET A 203 1.62 2.60 -8.94
C MET A 203 3.04 2.05 -8.90
N LEU A 204 3.59 1.80 -7.71
CA LEU A 204 4.91 1.21 -7.51
C LEU A 204 4.90 -0.32 -7.67
N LEU A 205 3.81 -1.00 -7.28
CA LEU A 205 3.76 -2.46 -7.25
C LEU A 205 3.22 -3.07 -8.55
N LEU A 206 2.06 -2.62 -9.02
CA LEU A 206 1.32 -3.29 -10.10
C LEU A 206 2.09 -3.36 -11.42
N PRO A 207 2.82 -2.31 -11.87
CA PRO A 207 3.61 -2.40 -13.09
C PRO A 207 4.75 -3.42 -13.00
N ARG A 208 5.29 -3.69 -11.81
CA ARG A 208 6.37 -4.66 -11.59
C ARG A 208 5.93 -6.11 -11.79
N VAL A 209 4.63 -6.35 -11.78
CA VAL A 209 4.02 -7.66 -12.07
C VAL A 209 3.28 -7.68 -13.41
N GLY A 210 3.53 -6.67 -14.27
CA GLY A 210 3.08 -6.62 -15.66
C GLY A 210 1.74 -5.91 -15.89
N ALA A 211 1.10 -5.35 -14.86
CA ALA A 211 -0.14 -4.62 -15.05
C ALA A 211 0.10 -3.20 -15.62
N ARG A 212 -0.80 -2.73 -16.45
CA ARG A 212 -0.92 -1.32 -16.79
C ARG A 212 -1.77 -0.62 -15.75
N VAL A 213 -1.27 0.47 -15.16
CA VAL A 213 -2.03 1.33 -14.25
C VAL A 213 -2.57 2.52 -15.02
N LEU A 214 -3.89 2.67 -15.06
CA LEU A 214 -4.58 3.75 -15.73
C LEU A 214 -5.19 4.69 -14.70
N LEU A 215 -4.57 5.86 -14.53
CA LEU A 215 -5.04 6.87 -13.58
C LEU A 215 -6.16 7.71 -14.21
N CYS A 216 -7.26 7.89 -13.49
CA CYS A 216 -8.40 8.67 -13.96
C CYS A 216 -8.87 9.66 -12.89
N GLY A 217 -9.19 10.88 -13.29
CA GLY A 217 -9.70 11.91 -12.37
C GLY A 217 -9.54 13.33 -12.92
N PRO A 218 -10.16 14.31 -12.23
CA PRO A 218 -10.03 15.71 -12.59
C PRO A 218 -8.60 16.22 -12.36
N LYS A 219 -8.24 17.33 -13.01
CA LYS A 219 -6.89 17.91 -12.95
C LYS A 219 -6.46 18.29 -11.54
N GLU A 220 -7.39 18.71 -10.73
CA GLU A 220 -7.21 19.11 -9.34
C GLU A 220 -6.74 17.95 -8.45
N LEU A 221 -7.15 16.73 -8.76
CA LEU A 221 -6.86 15.51 -7.99
C LEU A 221 -5.88 14.57 -8.69
N LEU A 222 -5.56 14.82 -9.95
CA LEU A 222 -4.64 14.01 -10.76
C LEU A 222 -3.67 14.89 -11.53
N PRO A 223 -2.49 15.20 -10.97
CA PRO A 223 -1.47 15.98 -11.67
C PRO A 223 -0.86 15.20 -12.85
N GLU A 224 -0.52 15.92 -13.95
CA GLU A 224 0.11 15.32 -15.15
C GLU A 224 1.42 14.57 -14.85
N GLN A 225 2.13 15.00 -13.81
CA GLN A 225 3.38 14.36 -13.38
C GLN A 225 3.18 12.92 -12.88
N ALA A 226 1.95 12.54 -12.51
CA ALA A 226 1.65 11.18 -12.05
C ALA A 226 1.96 10.12 -13.13
N ALA A 227 1.75 10.42 -14.42
CA ALA A 227 2.13 9.54 -15.52
C ALA A 227 3.64 9.31 -15.65
N ARG A 228 4.47 10.14 -15.03
CA ARG A 228 5.93 10.04 -15.05
C ARG A 228 6.50 9.28 -13.84
N SER A 229 5.64 8.76 -12.98
CA SER A 229 6.06 8.05 -11.76
C SER A 229 6.70 6.68 -12.05
N GLY A 230 6.52 6.14 -13.25
CA GLY A 230 7.14 4.88 -13.66
C GLY A 230 6.61 4.36 -15.00
N PRO A 231 7.23 3.32 -15.55
CA PRO A 231 6.72 2.64 -16.74
C PRO A 231 5.38 1.94 -16.44
N GLY A 232 4.50 1.84 -17.45
CA GLY A 232 3.21 1.19 -17.31
C GLY A 232 2.16 2.01 -16.58
N ILE A 233 2.37 3.33 -16.42
CA ILE A 233 1.43 4.26 -15.80
C ILE A 233 0.99 5.28 -16.86
N ASP A 234 -0.32 5.35 -17.09
CA ASP A 234 -0.94 6.27 -18.03
C ASP A 234 -2.05 7.09 -17.36
N ILE A 235 -2.45 8.18 -18.00
CA ILE A 235 -3.59 9.01 -17.58
C ILE A 235 -4.65 8.98 -18.68
N GLU A 236 -5.90 8.71 -18.28
CA GLU A 236 -7.11 8.91 -19.07
C GLU A 236 -8.10 9.71 -18.25
N ARG A 237 -8.53 10.85 -18.77
CA ARG A 237 -9.43 11.76 -18.03
C ARG A 237 -10.89 11.51 -18.28
N ASP A 238 -11.22 10.89 -19.42
CA ASP A 238 -12.56 10.41 -19.67
C ASP A 238 -12.79 9.13 -18.88
N PHE A 239 -13.72 9.21 -17.92
CA PHE A 239 -13.99 8.11 -17.00
C PHE A 239 -14.54 6.87 -17.73
N ASP A 240 -15.45 7.07 -18.70
CA ASP A 240 -16.07 5.97 -19.41
C ASP A 240 -15.08 5.30 -20.37
N ALA A 241 -14.20 6.10 -21.00
CA ALA A 241 -13.10 5.59 -21.80
C ALA A 241 -12.05 4.84 -20.98
N ALA A 242 -11.73 5.31 -19.77
CA ALA A 242 -10.84 4.62 -18.84
C ALA A 242 -11.47 3.31 -18.37
N LEU A 243 -12.75 3.34 -18.02
CA LEU A 243 -13.50 2.18 -17.56
C LEU A 243 -13.54 1.08 -18.62
N ALA A 244 -13.77 1.45 -19.90
CA ALA A 244 -13.84 0.51 -21.02
C ALA A 244 -12.52 -0.24 -21.31
N GLN A 245 -11.39 0.28 -20.83
CA GLN A 245 -10.06 -0.34 -20.97
C GLN A 245 -9.69 -1.25 -19.78
N SER A 246 -10.51 -1.31 -18.71
CA SER A 246 -10.09 -1.80 -17.40
C SER A 246 -10.69 -3.15 -17.03
N GLN A 247 -9.87 -4.05 -16.51
CA GLN A 247 -10.28 -5.32 -15.94
C GLN A 247 -10.43 -5.26 -14.41
N ALA A 248 -9.80 -4.27 -13.77
CA ALA A 248 -10.00 -3.95 -12.38
C ALA A 248 -10.15 -2.44 -12.20
N VAL A 249 -11.06 -2.02 -11.32
CA VAL A 249 -11.37 -0.61 -11.06
C VAL A 249 -11.25 -0.34 -9.57
N MET A 250 -10.28 0.48 -9.19
CA MET A 250 -10.06 0.90 -7.82
C MET A 250 -10.60 2.32 -7.63
N MET A 251 -11.68 2.43 -6.85
CA MET A 251 -12.24 3.71 -6.46
C MET A 251 -11.55 4.21 -5.18
N LEU A 252 -11.14 5.48 -5.17
CA LEU A 252 -10.56 6.14 -4.01
C LEU A 252 -11.54 7.15 -3.44
N ARG A 253 -11.54 7.24 -2.10
CA ARG A 253 -12.35 8.24 -1.40
C ARG A 253 -11.96 9.65 -1.79
N ILE A 254 -12.95 10.51 -2.03
CA ILE A 254 -12.75 11.94 -2.13
C ILE A 254 -12.66 12.50 -0.71
N GLN A 255 -11.50 13.02 -0.34
CA GLN A 255 -11.24 13.54 1.00
C GLN A 255 -11.61 15.02 1.06
N ALA A 256 -12.93 15.31 1.23
CA ALA A 256 -13.45 16.69 1.26
C ALA A 256 -12.69 17.60 2.25
N GLU A 257 -12.20 17.02 3.35
CA GLU A 257 -11.36 17.69 4.34
C GLU A 257 -9.99 18.15 3.82
N ARG A 258 -9.51 17.56 2.73
CA ARG A 258 -8.22 17.90 2.08
C ARG A 258 -8.40 18.79 0.85
N LEU A 259 -9.65 19.04 0.46
CA LEU A 259 -9.97 19.90 -0.68
C LEU A 259 -9.94 21.40 -0.33
N ALA A 260 -9.63 21.77 0.91
CA ALA A 260 -9.51 23.16 1.33
C ALA A 260 -8.48 23.90 0.45
N GLY A 261 -8.94 24.82 -0.39
CA GLY A 261 -8.13 25.56 -1.38
C GLY A 261 -8.15 24.99 -2.81
N LEU A 262 -8.74 23.80 -3.05
CA LEU A 262 -9.01 23.30 -4.39
C LEU A 262 -10.44 23.69 -4.80
N GLN A 263 -10.60 24.21 -6.01
CA GLN A 263 -11.92 24.51 -6.58
C GLN A 263 -12.48 23.23 -7.24
N LEU A 264 -12.91 22.27 -6.42
CA LEU A 264 -13.56 21.05 -6.90
C LEU A 264 -15.07 21.15 -6.63
N ASP A 265 -15.87 21.15 -7.69
CA ASP A 265 -17.31 20.99 -7.60
C ASP A 265 -17.65 19.51 -7.41
N LEU A 266 -18.26 19.17 -6.26
CA LEU A 266 -18.59 17.79 -5.93
C LEU A 266 -19.74 17.22 -6.78
N ASP A 267 -20.64 18.06 -7.26
CA ASP A 267 -21.74 17.62 -8.14
C ASP A 267 -21.22 17.36 -9.55
N GLU A 268 -20.29 18.20 -10.04
CA GLU A 268 -19.56 17.95 -11.28
C GLU A 268 -18.70 16.68 -11.17
N TYR A 269 -18.01 16.50 -10.02
CA TYR A 269 -17.24 15.27 -9.77
C TYR A 269 -18.14 14.02 -9.86
N LYS A 270 -19.30 14.01 -9.21
CA LYS A 270 -20.25 12.90 -9.28
C LYS A 270 -20.72 12.64 -10.71
N ALA A 271 -21.08 13.70 -11.43
CA ALA A 271 -21.55 13.58 -12.80
C ALA A 271 -20.51 12.92 -13.72
N ASN A 272 -19.22 13.25 -13.52
CA ASN A 272 -18.15 12.83 -14.41
C ASN A 272 -17.40 11.56 -13.93
N TYR A 273 -17.23 11.35 -12.60
CA TYR A 273 -16.31 10.34 -12.05
C TYR A 273 -16.96 9.35 -11.06
N GLN A 274 -18.27 9.42 -10.80
CA GLN A 274 -18.93 8.44 -9.95
C GLN A 274 -19.09 7.10 -10.68
N LEU A 275 -18.68 6.00 -10.04
CA LEU A 275 -18.93 4.65 -10.53
C LEU A 275 -20.38 4.24 -10.21
N THR A 276 -21.21 4.19 -11.23
CA THR A 276 -22.61 3.75 -11.18
C THR A 276 -22.79 2.37 -11.79
N GLY A 277 -23.86 1.66 -11.41
CA GLY A 277 -24.18 0.35 -11.99
C GLY A 277 -24.38 0.41 -13.50
N GLN A 278 -24.95 1.51 -14.02
CA GLN A 278 -25.14 1.71 -15.45
C GLN A 278 -23.80 1.84 -16.18
N ARG A 279 -22.88 2.69 -15.70
CA ARG A 279 -21.55 2.85 -16.30
C ARG A 279 -20.77 1.53 -16.29
N LEU A 280 -20.78 0.83 -15.15
CA LEU A 280 -20.11 -0.44 -15.00
C LEU A 280 -20.64 -1.49 -15.97
N ALA A 281 -21.97 -1.63 -16.07
CA ALA A 281 -22.61 -2.57 -16.99
C ALA A 281 -22.35 -2.24 -18.47
N THR A 282 -22.23 -0.95 -18.80
CA THR A 282 -22.03 -0.51 -20.19
C THR A 282 -20.58 -0.64 -20.63
N HIS A 283 -19.62 -0.24 -19.78
CA HIS A 283 -18.23 -0.07 -20.20
C HIS A 283 -17.29 -1.15 -19.65
N ALA A 284 -17.59 -1.75 -18.48
CA ALA A 284 -16.74 -2.76 -17.85
C ALA A 284 -17.56 -3.88 -17.15
N PRO A 285 -18.41 -4.62 -17.91
CA PRO A 285 -19.35 -5.60 -17.34
C PRO A 285 -18.68 -6.76 -16.61
N THR A 286 -17.38 -6.97 -16.78
CA THR A 286 -16.61 -8.06 -16.14
C THR A 286 -15.51 -7.56 -15.21
N ALA A 287 -15.35 -6.24 -15.05
CA ALA A 287 -14.31 -5.69 -14.21
C ALA A 287 -14.56 -5.95 -12.72
N VAL A 288 -13.52 -6.26 -11.97
CA VAL A 288 -13.58 -6.34 -10.50
C VAL A 288 -13.49 -4.94 -9.90
N VAL A 289 -14.35 -4.65 -8.93
CA VAL A 289 -14.43 -3.34 -8.28
C VAL A 289 -13.77 -3.41 -6.90
N LEU A 290 -12.81 -2.53 -6.68
CA LEU A 290 -11.97 -2.41 -5.49
C LEU A 290 -12.19 -1.05 -4.83
N HIS A 291 -12.03 -0.99 -3.51
CA HIS A 291 -12.00 0.26 -2.75
C HIS A 291 -11.26 0.07 -1.42
N PRO A 292 -10.15 0.77 -1.15
CA PRO A 292 -9.37 0.58 0.07
C PRO A 292 -10.10 1.04 1.34
N GLY A 293 -11.19 1.79 1.17
CA GLY A 293 -12.03 2.35 2.24
C GLY A 293 -11.40 3.53 3.00
N PRO A 294 -12.21 4.24 3.78
CA PRO A 294 -13.66 4.10 3.89
C PRO A 294 -14.40 4.58 2.64
N ILE A 295 -15.56 3.99 2.36
CA ILE A 295 -16.41 4.35 1.22
C ILE A 295 -17.31 5.52 1.62
N ILE A 296 -17.46 6.52 0.73
CA ILE A 296 -18.54 7.52 0.82
C ILE A 296 -19.59 7.16 -0.23
N ARG A 297 -20.59 6.36 0.22
CA ARG A 297 -21.67 5.89 -0.66
C ARG A 297 -22.43 7.07 -1.26
N GLY A 298 -22.61 7.04 -2.59
CA GLY A 298 -23.26 8.12 -3.33
C GLY A 298 -22.33 9.28 -3.71
N MET A 299 -21.04 9.20 -3.37
CA MET A 299 -20.01 10.14 -3.83
C MET A 299 -19.18 9.50 -4.96
N GLU A 300 -18.16 8.74 -4.65
CA GLU A 300 -17.29 8.10 -5.65
C GLU A 300 -17.87 6.81 -6.23
N ILE A 301 -18.76 6.15 -5.47
CA ILE A 301 -19.38 4.87 -5.85
C ILE A 301 -20.82 4.80 -5.33
N THR A 302 -21.73 4.26 -6.15
CA THR A 302 -23.09 4.02 -5.69
C THR A 302 -23.19 2.79 -4.78
N ALA A 303 -24.20 2.77 -3.88
CA ALA A 303 -24.40 1.64 -2.97
C ALA A 303 -24.60 0.31 -3.74
N GLY A 304 -25.36 0.32 -4.82
CA GLY A 304 -25.60 -0.87 -5.64
C GLY A 304 -24.34 -1.45 -6.28
N VAL A 305 -23.33 -0.64 -6.60
CA VAL A 305 -22.01 -1.12 -7.07
C VAL A 305 -21.15 -1.61 -5.91
N ALA A 306 -21.12 -0.86 -4.82
CA ALA A 306 -20.32 -1.23 -3.64
C ALA A 306 -20.74 -2.58 -3.02
N ASP A 307 -22.03 -2.92 -3.15
CA ASP A 307 -22.61 -4.18 -2.63
C ASP A 307 -22.94 -5.18 -3.75
N GLY A 308 -22.59 -4.85 -5.00
CA GLY A 308 -22.91 -5.65 -6.19
C GLY A 308 -21.95 -6.83 -6.38
N VAL A 309 -22.28 -7.69 -7.35
CA VAL A 309 -21.56 -8.95 -7.63
C VAL A 309 -20.12 -8.77 -8.12
N GLN A 310 -19.79 -7.60 -8.66
CA GLN A 310 -18.42 -7.25 -9.10
C GLN A 310 -17.56 -6.66 -7.97
N SER A 311 -18.17 -6.40 -6.80
CA SER A 311 -17.47 -5.78 -5.66
C SER A 311 -16.60 -6.80 -4.92
N ALA A 312 -15.31 -6.58 -4.90
CA ALA A 312 -14.35 -7.33 -4.10
C ALA A 312 -13.91 -6.57 -2.83
N ILE A 313 -14.67 -5.55 -2.41
CA ILE A 313 -14.29 -4.63 -1.33
C ILE A 313 -14.16 -5.34 0.03
N LEU A 314 -15.07 -6.26 0.35
CA LEU A 314 -14.97 -7.05 1.59
C LEU A 314 -13.90 -8.14 1.47
N GLU A 315 -13.69 -8.67 0.27
CA GLU A 315 -12.61 -9.62 0.00
C GLU A 315 -11.23 -8.97 0.19
N GLN A 316 -11.05 -7.69 -0.20
CA GLN A 316 -9.83 -6.93 0.14
C GLN A 316 -9.57 -6.93 1.66
N VAL A 317 -10.61 -6.81 2.48
CA VAL A 317 -10.47 -6.83 3.95
C VAL A 317 -10.01 -8.21 4.44
N THR A 318 -10.60 -9.29 3.92
CA THR A 318 -10.20 -10.67 4.24
C THR A 318 -8.77 -10.96 3.77
N ASN A 319 -8.45 -10.63 2.52
CA ASN A 319 -7.09 -10.75 1.97
C ASN A 319 -6.07 -9.94 2.78
N GLY A 320 -6.51 -8.82 3.36
CA GLY A 320 -5.69 -8.01 4.24
C GLY A 320 -5.25 -8.71 5.51
N LEU A 321 -6.07 -9.58 6.08
CA LEU A 321 -5.69 -10.36 7.25
C LEU A 321 -4.55 -11.32 6.92
N ALA A 322 -4.69 -12.11 5.86
CA ALA A 322 -3.70 -13.08 5.42
C ALA A 322 -2.34 -12.42 5.04
N ILE A 323 -2.38 -11.35 4.25
CA ILE A 323 -1.18 -10.58 3.88
C ILE A 323 -0.47 -10.05 5.14
N ARG A 324 -1.21 -9.53 6.11
CA ARG A 324 -0.62 -9.01 7.35
C ARG A 324 -0.04 -10.12 8.23
N MET A 325 -0.63 -11.30 8.25
CA MET A 325 -0.01 -12.47 8.90
C MET A 325 1.33 -12.80 8.25
N ALA A 326 1.40 -12.96 6.93
CA ALA A 326 2.64 -13.25 6.21
C ALA A 326 3.71 -12.16 6.42
N VAL A 327 3.33 -10.90 6.42
CA VAL A 327 4.24 -9.77 6.69
C VAL A 327 4.77 -9.80 8.11
N MET A 328 3.95 -10.13 9.10
CA MET A 328 4.39 -10.21 10.50
C MET A 328 5.27 -11.43 10.78
N GLU A 329 4.97 -12.57 10.15
CA GLU A 329 5.86 -13.73 10.19
C GLU A 329 7.23 -13.39 9.59
N ARG A 330 7.27 -12.80 8.38
CA ARG A 330 8.51 -12.33 7.75
C ARG A 330 9.29 -11.36 8.62
N ALA A 331 8.60 -10.52 9.39
CA ALA A 331 9.25 -9.52 10.24
C ALA A 331 10.04 -10.13 11.40
N LEU A 332 9.60 -11.27 11.92
CA LEU A 332 10.09 -11.81 13.19
C LEU A 332 10.63 -13.24 13.10
N VAL A 333 10.44 -13.93 11.98
CA VAL A 333 10.96 -15.28 11.75
C VAL A 333 12.14 -15.24 10.77
N THR A 334 13.30 -15.72 11.19
CA THR A 334 14.57 -15.62 10.42
C THR A 334 14.58 -16.51 9.18
N GLU A 335 13.77 -17.57 9.15
CA GLU A 335 13.68 -18.56 8.06
C GLU A 335 12.33 -18.43 7.32
N PHE A 336 12.01 -17.24 6.87
CA PHE A 336 10.79 -16.98 6.11
C PHE A 336 10.84 -17.74 4.77
N GLY A 337 9.87 -18.63 4.54
CA GLY A 337 9.73 -19.40 3.30
C GLY A 337 10.55 -20.68 3.20
N GLY A 338 11.18 -21.14 4.28
CA GLY A 338 12.07 -22.31 4.30
C GLY A 338 11.58 -23.52 5.10
N ARG A 339 10.28 -23.80 5.13
CA ARG A 339 9.77 -25.11 5.55
C ARG A 339 9.32 -25.88 4.32
N SER A 340 10.27 -26.61 3.73
CA SER A 340 9.99 -27.67 2.74
C SER A 340 9.49 -28.93 3.43
#